data_b66ef9d1ab92241d989d08c9ffe2c4cb
#
_entry.id   b66ef9d1ab92241d989d08c9ffe2c4cb
#
_cell.length_a   1.000
_cell.length_b   1.000
_cell.length_c   1.000
_cell.angle_alpha   90.00
_cell.angle_beta   90.00
_cell.angle_gamma   90.00
#
_symmetry.space_group_name_H-M   'P 1'
#
loop_
_entity.id
_entity.type
_entity.pdbx_description
1 polymer ?
#
loop_
_entity_poly.entity_id
_entity_poly.type
_entity_poly.pdbx_seq_one_letter_code
_entity_poly.pdbx_strand_id
1 'polypeptide(L)'
;MGATFEVVAPKSEKIAPMPLTQKQIDAAKPGARPKRLHDSEGLYLEIAPSGGKWWRLKYRVGGREKRLSLGVYPEVSLAKARGRRNATRDLLADGIDPSEQRKAE
;
A
#
# COMPACT_ATOMS: atom_id res chain seq x y z
N MET A 1 19.95 6.44 -18.19
CA MET A 1 19.74 5.64 -16.99
C MET A 1 18.74 6.31 -16.10
N GLY A 2 17.66 5.63 -15.84
CA GLY A 2 16.63 6.18 -14.98
C GLY A 2 16.82 5.79 -13.52
N ALA A 3 16.02 6.36 -12.66
CA ALA A 3 15.98 5.98 -11.26
C ALA A 3 15.48 4.55 -11.15
N THR A 4 15.94 3.87 -10.13
CA THR A 4 15.43 2.54 -9.82
C THR A 4 14.13 2.68 -9.04
N PHE A 5 13.08 2.03 -9.52
CA PHE A 5 11.80 2.01 -8.85
C PHE A 5 11.57 0.63 -8.27
N GLU A 6 11.17 0.58 -7.01
CA GLU A 6 10.84 -0.70 -6.39
C GLU A 6 9.79 -0.51 -5.31
N VAL A 7 9.01 -1.55 -5.10
CA VAL A 7 8.05 -1.60 -3.99
C VAL A 7 8.79 -2.17 -2.80
N VAL A 8 8.75 -1.45 -1.70
CA VAL A 8 9.52 -1.81 -0.51
C VAL A 8 8.60 -2.45 0.53
N ALA A 9 8.90 -3.67 0.89
CA ALA A 9 8.27 -4.31 2.03
C ALA A 9 9.05 -3.94 3.30
N PRO A 10 8.37 -3.71 4.42
CA PRO A 10 9.06 -3.46 5.68
C PRO A 10 9.94 -4.64 6.06
N LYS A 11 11.11 -4.37 6.59
CA LYS A 11 12.05 -5.44 6.97
C LYS A 11 11.46 -6.38 8.01
N SER A 12 10.61 -5.85 8.88
CA SER A 12 9.97 -6.64 9.91
C SER A 12 9.01 -7.68 9.35
N GLU A 13 8.68 -7.57 8.06
CA GLU A 13 7.76 -8.48 7.40
C GLU A 13 8.44 -9.51 6.54
N LYS A 14 9.75 -9.58 6.58
CA LYS A 14 10.49 -10.52 5.74
C LYS A 14 10.01 -11.95 5.87
N ILE A 15 9.31 -12.24 6.94
CA ILE A 15 8.77 -13.56 7.21
C ILE A 15 7.25 -13.59 7.28
N ALA A 16 6.60 -12.54 6.81
CA ALA A 16 5.15 -12.56 6.78
C ALA A 16 4.73 -13.60 5.74
N PRO A 17 4.38 -14.81 6.14
CA PRO A 17 4.16 -15.89 5.20
C PRO A 17 2.81 -15.81 4.51
N MET A 18 1.89 -15.03 5.05
CA MET A 18 0.53 -15.00 4.56
C MET A 18 0.08 -13.58 4.25
N PRO A 19 -0.55 -13.40 3.10
CA PRO A 19 -1.13 -12.10 2.79
C PRO A 19 -2.28 -11.78 3.72
N LEU A 20 -2.67 -10.53 3.74
CA LEU A 20 -3.80 -10.06 4.52
C LEU A 20 -5.08 -10.75 4.07
N THR A 21 -5.93 -11.09 5.03
CA THR A 21 -7.21 -11.74 4.74
C THR A 21 -8.36 -10.83 5.09
N GLN A 22 -9.52 -11.09 4.48
CA GLN A 22 -10.74 -10.35 4.77
C GLN A 22 -11.12 -10.47 6.25
N LYS A 23 -10.92 -11.64 6.81
CA LYS A 23 -11.21 -11.89 8.21
C LYS A 23 -10.38 -10.97 9.13
N GLN A 24 -9.11 -10.78 8.81
CA GLN A 24 -8.24 -9.90 9.58
C GLN A 24 -8.71 -8.45 9.49
N ILE A 25 -9.16 -8.02 8.32
CA ILE A 25 -9.69 -6.67 8.13
C ILE A 25 -10.94 -6.47 8.96
N ASP A 26 -11.86 -7.44 8.93
CA ASP A 26 -13.12 -7.36 9.65
C ASP A 26 -12.92 -7.38 11.16
N ALA A 27 -11.91 -8.09 11.62
CA ALA A 27 -11.60 -8.20 13.05
C ALA A 27 -10.81 -7.01 13.58
N ALA A 28 -10.22 -6.21 12.72
CA ALA A 28 -9.38 -5.10 13.15
C ALA A 28 -10.22 -3.95 13.70
N LYS A 29 -9.82 -3.44 14.85
CA LYS A 29 -10.53 -2.34 15.52
C LYS A 29 -9.59 -1.14 15.68
N PRO A 30 -10.14 0.09 15.67
CA PRO A 30 -9.33 1.27 15.94
C PRO A 30 -8.75 1.21 17.34
N GLY A 31 -7.60 1.81 17.51
CA GLY A 31 -6.95 1.92 18.80
C GLY A 31 -6.53 3.35 19.05
N ALA A 32 -5.73 3.56 20.09
CA ALA A 32 -5.23 4.89 20.43
C ALA A 32 -4.26 5.43 19.37
N ARG A 33 -3.65 4.53 18.61
CA ARG A 33 -2.68 4.88 17.57
C ARG A 33 -3.09 4.25 16.25
N PRO A 34 -2.68 4.83 15.12
CA PRO A 34 -2.95 4.19 13.83
C PRO A 34 -2.35 2.79 13.78
N LYS A 35 -3.12 1.86 13.23
CA LYS A 35 -2.68 0.49 13.01
C LYS A 35 -2.46 0.25 11.54
N ARG A 36 -1.54 -0.63 11.21
CA ARG A 36 -1.26 -1.01 9.84
C ARG A 36 -1.35 -2.52 9.70
N LEU A 37 -2.18 -2.95 8.76
CA LEU A 37 -2.31 -4.36 8.42
C LEU A 37 -1.64 -4.56 7.08
N HIS A 38 -0.51 -5.25 7.08
CA HIS A 38 0.30 -5.39 5.87
C HIS A 38 -0.14 -6.58 5.03
N ASP A 39 -0.25 -6.33 3.73
CA ASP A 39 -0.41 -7.37 2.73
C ASP A 39 0.98 -7.64 2.14
N SER A 40 1.06 -8.06 0.90
CA SER A 40 2.34 -8.28 0.24
C SER A 40 2.71 -7.08 -0.63
N GLU A 41 4.02 -6.98 -0.95
CA GLU A 41 4.53 -6.06 -1.96
C GLU A 41 4.27 -4.59 -1.68
N GLY A 42 4.35 -4.22 -0.40
CA GLY A 42 4.22 -2.82 0.01
C GLY A 42 2.81 -2.34 0.27
N LEU A 43 1.80 -3.17 0.00
CA LEU A 43 0.41 -2.81 0.26
C LEU A 43 0.08 -2.97 1.74
N TYR A 44 -0.60 -1.98 2.30
CA TYR A 44 -1.11 -2.11 3.67
C TYR A 44 -2.41 -1.32 3.83
N LEU A 45 -3.17 -1.71 4.84
CA LEU A 45 -4.38 -1.01 5.25
C LEU A 45 -4.07 -0.24 6.52
N GLU A 46 -4.23 1.06 6.50
CA GLU A 46 -4.03 1.89 7.68
C GLU A 46 -5.38 2.14 8.36
N ILE A 47 -5.45 1.87 9.65
CA ILE A 47 -6.66 2.06 10.44
C ILE A 47 -6.40 3.20 11.40
N ALA A 48 -7.10 4.31 11.18
CA ALA A 48 -6.97 5.50 12.03
C ALA A 48 -7.69 5.30 13.36
N PRO A 49 -7.28 6.03 14.41
CA PRO A 49 -8.02 5.98 15.69
C PRO A 49 -9.49 6.34 15.56
N SER A 50 -9.83 7.15 14.57
CA SER A 50 -11.23 7.53 14.30
C SER A 50 -12.05 6.40 13.66
N GLY A 51 -11.40 5.31 13.26
CA GLY A 51 -12.07 4.19 12.61
C GLY A 51 -11.96 4.16 11.10
N GLY A 52 -11.43 5.21 10.48
CA GLY A 52 -11.23 5.22 9.03
C GLY A 52 -10.18 4.21 8.61
N LYS A 53 -10.38 3.61 7.43
CA LYS A 53 -9.47 2.61 6.89
C LYS A 53 -9.07 3.00 5.48
N TRP A 54 -7.78 3.13 5.24
CA TRP A 54 -7.23 3.56 3.96
C TRP A 54 -6.21 2.59 3.44
N TRP A 55 -6.31 2.26 2.16
CA TRP A 55 -5.29 1.47 1.48
C TRP A 55 -4.13 2.36 1.06
N ARG A 56 -2.92 1.91 1.36
CA ARG A 56 -1.71 2.63 0.99
C ARG A 56 -0.68 1.67 0.42
N LEU A 57 0.14 2.18 -0.49
CA LEU A 57 1.24 1.43 -1.06
C LEU A 57 2.54 2.17 -0.74
N LYS A 58 3.46 1.47 -0.13
CA LYS A 58 4.79 1.99 0.15
C LYS A 58 5.72 1.57 -0.97
N TYR A 59 6.45 2.52 -1.53
CA TYR A 59 7.39 2.24 -2.61
C TYR A 59 8.58 3.17 -2.50
N ARG A 60 9.62 2.90 -3.31
CA ARG A 60 10.84 3.69 -3.27
C ARG A 60 11.19 4.18 -4.66
N VAL A 61 11.58 5.44 -4.75
CA VAL A 61 11.99 6.09 -5.99
C VAL A 61 13.29 6.82 -5.72
N GLY A 62 14.36 6.46 -6.43
CA GLY A 62 15.63 7.12 -6.27
C GLY A 62 16.16 7.14 -4.84
N GLY A 63 15.95 6.07 -4.10
CA GLY A 63 16.36 5.97 -2.72
C GLY A 63 15.41 6.60 -1.72
N ARG A 64 14.35 7.25 -2.18
CA ARG A 64 13.35 7.88 -1.30
C ARG A 64 12.14 6.99 -1.13
N GLU A 65 11.71 6.84 0.11
CA GLU A 65 10.48 6.12 0.40
C GLU A 65 9.28 7.04 0.17
N LYS A 66 8.30 6.53 -0.56
CA LYS A 66 7.05 7.24 -0.83
C LYS A 66 5.86 6.37 -0.51
N ARG A 67 4.72 6.99 -0.28
CA ARG A 67 3.45 6.31 -0.08
C ARG A 67 2.41 6.87 -1.02
N LEU A 68 1.59 5.97 -1.54
CA LEU A 68 0.51 6.34 -2.45
C LEU A 68 -0.79 5.83 -1.88
N SER A 69 -1.80 6.68 -1.81
CA SER A 69 -3.12 6.26 -1.36
C SER A 69 -3.81 5.50 -2.50
N LEU A 70 -4.35 4.33 -2.19
CA LEU A 70 -5.06 3.51 -3.17
C LEU A 70 -6.56 3.48 -2.96
N GLY A 71 -7.06 4.23 -1.99
CA GLY A 71 -8.48 4.37 -1.75
C GLY A 71 -8.89 4.01 -0.34
N VAL A 72 -10.18 4.09 -0.08
CA VAL A 72 -10.77 3.91 1.25
C VAL A 72 -11.54 2.59 1.28
N TYR A 73 -11.33 1.82 2.33
CA TYR A 73 -12.13 0.63 2.60
C TYR A 73 -13.45 1.05 3.26
N PRO A 74 -14.59 0.47 2.94
CA PRO A 74 -14.77 -0.72 2.09
C PRO A 74 -15.04 -0.44 0.60
N GLU A 75 -15.13 0.85 0.18
CA GLU A 75 -15.35 1.16 -1.23
C GLU A 75 -14.30 0.50 -2.11
N VAL A 76 -13.06 0.51 -1.65
CA VAL A 76 -11.98 -0.24 -2.29
C VAL A 76 -11.78 -1.51 -1.46
N SER A 77 -12.22 -2.63 -1.99
CA SER A 77 -12.07 -3.93 -1.35
C SER A 77 -10.63 -4.40 -1.37
N LEU A 78 -10.32 -5.44 -0.62
CA LEU A 78 -8.99 -6.06 -0.64
C LEU A 78 -8.59 -6.46 -2.06
N ALA A 79 -9.51 -7.06 -2.82
CA ALA A 79 -9.24 -7.47 -4.18
C ALA A 79 -8.94 -6.27 -5.08
N LYS A 80 -9.72 -5.20 -4.94
CA LYS A 80 -9.49 -3.97 -5.71
C LYS A 80 -8.17 -3.32 -5.34
N ALA A 81 -7.84 -3.31 -4.06
CA ALA A 81 -6.58 -2.74 -3.59
C ALA A 81 -5.40 -3.49 -4.19
N ARG A 82 -5.48 -4.80 -4.25
CA ARG A 82 -4.44 -5.62 -4.87
C ARG A 82 -4.31 -5.34 -6.36
N GLY A 83 -5.43 -5.14 -7.04
CA GLY A 83 -5.42 -4.77 -8.46
C GLY A 83 -4.75 -3.42 -8.68
N ARG A 84 -5.07 -2.45 -7.83
CA ARG A 84 -4.46 -1.13 -7.91
C ARG A 84 -2.97 -1.17 -7.57
N ARG A 85 -2.59 -2.01 -6.61
CA ARG A 85 -1.17 -2.25 -6.32
C ARG A 85 -0.44 -2.77 -7.54
N ASN A 86 -1.01 -3.77 -8.20
CA ASN A 86 -0.39 -4.37 -9.37
C ASN A 86 -0.25 -3.36 -10.51
N ALA A 87 -1.27 -2.56 -10.76
CA ALA A 87 -1.21 -1.51 -11.76
C ALA A 87 -0.12 -0.47 -11.43
N THR A 88 0.00 -0.12 -10.15
CA THR A 88 1.03 0.81 -9.69
C THR A 88 2.42 0.22 -9.89
N ARG A 89 2.58 -1.06 -9.59
CA ARG A 89 3.86 -1.74 -9.80
C ARG A 89 4.24 -1.79 -11.27
N ASP A 90 3.27 -1.92 -12.14
CA ASP A 90 3.53 -1.87 -13.59
C ASP A 90 4.07 -0.50 -14.00
N LEU A 91 3.50 0.58 -13.46
CA LEU A 91 4.01 1.91 -13.71
C LEU A 91 5.45 2.05 -13.22
N LEU A 92 5.73 1.55 -12.02
CA LEU A 92 7.09 1.59 -11.48
C LEU A 92 8.07 0.80 -12.34
N ALA A 93 7.65 -0.34 -12.85
CA ALA A 93 8.48 -1.14 -13.74
C ALA A 93 8.78 -0.41 -15.04
N ASP A 94 7.87 0.45 -15.48
CA ASP A 94 8.05 1.27 -16.68
C ASP A 94 8.80 2.57 -16.41
N GLY A 95 9.29 2.76 -15.20
CA GLY A 95 10.02 3.96 -14.83
C GLY A 95 9.15 5.17 -14.56
N ILE A 96 7.86 4.97 -14.29
CA ILE A 96 6.91 6.05 -14.04
C ILE A 96 6.62 6.14 -12.55
N ASP A 97 6.82 7.33 -11.97
CA ASP A 97 6.47 7.57 -10.58
C ASP A 97 4.95 7.82 -10.50
N PRO A 98 4.19 6.95 -9.82
CA PRO A 98 2.73 7.10 -9.76
C PRO A 98 2.27 8.42 -9.13
N SER A 99 3.00 8.94 -8.16
CA SER A 99 2.61 10.20 -7.53
C SER A 99 2.82 11.38 -8.47
N GLU A 100 3.87 11.34 -9.28
CA GLU A 100 4.09 12.38 -10.29
C GLU A 100 3.05 12.31 -11.39
N GLN A 101 2.66 11.11 -11.80
CA GLN A 101 1.63 10.93 -12.80
C GLN A 101 0.30 11.52 -12.33
N ARG A 102 -0.05 11.31 -11.06
CA ARG A 102 -1.28 11.89 -10.51
C ARG A 102 -1.26 13.40 -10.52
N LYS A 103 -0.13 14.00 -10.22
CA LYS A 103 -0.02 15.45 -10.22
C LYS A 103 -0.18 16.03 -11.62
N ALA A 104 0.23 15.27 -12.63
CA ALA A 104 0.15 15.72 -14.02
C ALA A 104 -1.26 15.64 -14.60
N GLU A 105 -2.13 14.86 -13.99
CA GLU A 105 -3.52 14.70 -14.45
C GLU A 105 -4.44 15.89 -14.03
#